data_4f2feed136bc4324ba1fa7d7349d105b
#
_entry.id   4f2feed136bc4324ba1fa7d7349d105b
#
_cell.length_a   1.000
_cell.length_b   1.000
_cell.length_c   1.000
_cell.angle_alpha   90.00
_cell.angle_beta   90.00
_cell.angle_gamma   90.00
#
_symmetry.space_group_name_H-M   'P 1'
#
loop_
_entity.id
_entity.type
_entity.pdbx_description
1 polymer ?
#
loop_
_entity_poly.entity_id
_entity_poly.type
_entity_poly.pdbx_seq_one_letter_code
_entity_poly.pdbx_strand_id
1 'polypeptide(L)'
;MRFLGTCAADGMPNPFCVCKICQDARQNSQHQRFRSMMLLDDKNLIDCGPDLNAACAKAGVELSMLENIYITHTHVDHFCHSNVGLMEMSITRREAPVDVFLSEAGYERAIMLLQAFGDEFTAYDAAGHLGNQVIRLHPVKAGQAFTHGGYRILPVPTTHRASDTETAINYLFEKDGFRLLYACDTGYYQPEAIEMLRGSQVDVLVLEATWGNRTDRDTSSHLNCFAYLEMLDMLQAANIIRSDTKCYASHINHKHDLTHDLMQQWFDEHTTLSVTVAHDGLSIEV
;
A
#
# COMPACT_ATOMS: atom_id res chain seq x y z
N MET A 1 10.49 5.91 -7.64
CA MET A 1 9.53 5.40 -6.62
C MET A 1 10.31 4.71 -5.51
N ARG A 2 9.78 4.65 -4.28
CA ARG A 2 10.50 4.04 -3.15
C ARG A 2 9.56 3.38 -2.16
N PHE A 3 9.84 2.13 -1.77
CA PHE A 3 9.15 1.47 -0.67
C PHE A 3 9.58 2.06 0.67
N LEU A 4 8.65 2.60 1.44
CA LEU A 4 8.89 3.06 2.81
C LEU A 4 8.59 1.95 3.82
N GLY A 5 7.66 1.06 3.51
CA GLY A 5 7.31 -0.11 4.29
C GLY A 5 6.76 -1.22 3.40
N THR A 6 7.02 -2.47 3.78
CA THR A 6 6.71 -3.67 2.98
C THR A 6 6.09 -4.79 3.81
N CYS A 7 5.71 -4.51 5.07
CA CYS A 7 5.05 -5.46 5.97
C CYS A 7 3.54 -5.30 5.97
N ALA A 8 2.84 -6.38 6.29
CA ALA A 8 1.45 -6.38 6.71
C ALA A 8 1.28 -5.72 8.11
N ALA A 9 0.05 -5.69 8.61
CA ALA A 9 -0.33 -5.05 9.87
C ALA A 9 0.54 -5.41 11.09
N ASP A 10 1.15 -6.59 11.09
CA ASP A 10 1.96 -7.09 12.21
C ASP A 10 3.23 -6.28 12.47
N GLY A 11 3.83 -5.67 11.42
CA GLY A 11 5.19 -5.16 11.46
C GLY A 11 6.24 -6.28 11.63
N MET A 12 7.48 -6.06 11.24
CA MET A 12 8.53 -7.09 11.34
C MET A 12 9.85 -6.49 11.82
N PRO A 13 10.42 -6.95 12.96
CA PRO A 13 9.90 -8.01 13.83
C PRO A 13 8.71 -7.54 14.68
N ASN A 14 7.70 -8.40 14.84
CA ASN A 14 6.63 -8.14 15.81
C ASN A 14 7.21 -8.18 17.25
N PRO A 15 7.00 -7.17 18.10
CA PRO A 15 7.63 -7.08 19.42
C PRO A 15 7.19 -8.20 20.39
N PHE A 16 6.02 -8.78 20.16
CA PHE A 16 5.47 -9.86 21.01
C PHE A 16 5.73 -11.26 20.44
N CYS A 17 6.53 -11.39 19.35
CA CYS A 17 6.74 -12.66 18.65
C CYS A 17 8.20 -13.10 18.66
N VAL A 18 8.42 -14.40 18.88
CA VAL A 18 9.74 -15.06 18.89
C VAL A 18 9.85 -16.13 17.77
N CYS A 19 9.00 -16.07 16.74
CA CYS A 19 9.11 -16.99 15.61
C CYS A 19 10.43 -16.78 14.84
N LYS A 20 10.78 -17.75 13.98
CA LYS A 20 12.02 -17.75 13.16
C LYS A 20 12.19 -16.42 12.40
N ILE A 21 11.13 -15.93 11.76
CA ILE A 21 11.16 -14.70 10.95
C ILE A 21 11.44 -13.46 11.83
N CYS A 22 10.75 -13.34 12.97
CA CYS A 22 11.00 -12.23 13.88
C CYS A 22 12.38 -12.28 14.55
N GLN A 23 12.94 -13.47 14.78
CA GLN A 23 14.30 -13.62 15.29
C GLN A 23 15.34 -13.24 14.22
N ASP A 24 15.13 -13.67 12.99
CA ASP A 24 15.96 -13.29 11.85
C ASP A 24 15.97 -11.77 11.65
N ALA A 25 14.78 -11.13 11.63
CA ALA A 25 14.67 -9.68 11.47
C ALA A 25 15.27 -8.87 12.65
N ARG A 26 15.39 -9.44 13.86
CA ARG A 26 16.11 -8.79 14.98
C ARG A 26 17.62 -8.83 14.79
N GLN A 27 18.14 -9.87 14.15
CA GLN A 27 19.57 -10.04 13.89
C GLN A 27 20.00 -9.35 12.60
N ASN A 28 19.08 -9.23 11.65
CA ASN A 28 19.34 -8.70 10.32
C ASN A 28 18.43 -7.47 10.06
N SER A 29 18.99 -6.27 10.18
CA SER A 29 18.25 -5.02 10.02
C SER A 29 17.67 -4.81 8.61
N GLN A 30 18.22 -5.48 7.60
CA GLN A 30 17.69 -5.43 6.23
C GLN A 30 16.39 -6.23 6.08
N HIS A 31 16.13 -7.18 6.99
CA HIS A 31 14.88 -7.94 7.01
C HIS A 31 13.78 -7.30 7.88
N GLN A 32 14.09 -6.19 8.54
CA GLN A 32 13.08 -5.39 9.27
C GLN A 32 12.18 -4.67 8.28
N ARG A 33 10.87 -4.70 8.56
CA ARG A 33 9.85 -4.13 7.67
C ARG A 33 8.86 -3.28 8.46
N PHE A 34 8.65 -2.06 8.02
CA PHE A 34 7.52 -1.22 8.41
C PHE A 34 6.25 -1.63 7.66
N ARG A 35 5.07 -1.21 8.16
CA ARG A 35 3.79 -1.43 7.47
C ARG A 35 3.81 -0.77 6.10
N SER A 36 3.05 -1.36 5.17
CA SER A 36 3.12 -1.03 3.75
C SER A 36 2.84 0.43 3.45
N MET A 37 3.80 1.08 2.83
CA MET A 37 3.73 2.46 2.33
C MET A 37 4.70 2.60 1.15
N MET A 38 4.31 3.37 0.13
CA MET A 38 5.16 3.59 -1.06
C MET A 38 5.13 5.04 -1.50
N LEU A 39 6.30 5.66 -1.60
CA LEU A 39 6.48 6.98 -2.20
C LEU A 39 6.57 6.83 -3.72
N LEU A 40 5.62 7.42 -4.47
CA LEU A 40 5.64 7.43 -5.93
C LEU A 40 6.66 8.43 -6.46
N ASP A 41 6.66 9.61 -5.86
CA ASP A 41 7.60 10.72 -6.09
C ASP A 41 7.56 11.65 -4.86
N ASP A 42 8.24 12.77 -4.90
CA ASP A 42 8.34 13.72 -3.77
C ASP A 42 6.99 14.30 -3.32
N LYS A 43 5.93 14.17 -4.15
CA LYS A 43 4.61 14.77 -3.93
C LYS A 43 3.52 13.75 -3.65
N ASN A 44 3.74 12.48 -3.95
CA ASN A 44 2.71 11.47 -4.01
C ASN A 44 3.07 10.24 -3.18
N LEU A 45 2.24 9.90 -2.18
CA LEU A 45 2.42 8.76 -1.27
C LEU A 45 1.22 7.80 -1.40
N ILE A 46 1.48 6.49 -1.38
CA ILE A 46 0.46 5.46 -1.23
C ILE A 46 0.53 4.93 0.19
N ASP A 47 -0.61 4.95 0.87
CA ASP A 47 -0.82 4.60 2.27
C ASP A 47 0.00 5.45 3.26
N CYS A 48 -0.51 5.56 4.49
CA CYS A 48 0.04 6.42 5.54
C CYS A 48 -0.16 5.76 6.91
N GLY A 49 0.49 4.61 7.09
CA GLY A 49 0.42 3.79 8.31
C GLY A 49 1.18 4.39 9.50
N PRO A 50 1.12 3.72 10.67
CA PRO A 50 1.65 4.25 11.93
C PRO A 50 3.18 4.38 11.96
N ASP A 51 3.88 3.71 11.05
CA ASP A 51 5.34 3.72 11.00
C ASP A 51 5.92 4.88 10.18
N LEU A 52 5.09 5.81 9.65
CA LEU A 52 5.51 6.87 8.73
C LEU A 52 6.76 7.61 9.19
N ASN A 53 6.79 8.08 10.43
CA ASN A 53 7.92 8.81 10.99
C ASN A 53 9.20 7.98 11.01
N ALA A 54 9.12 6.74 11.52
CA ALA A 54 10.26 5.85 11.61
C ALA A 54 10.76 5.41 10.21
N ALA A 55 9.84 5.14 9.29
CA ALA A 55 10.13 4.77 7.91
C ALA A 55 10.85 5.90 7.16
N CYS A 56 10.35 7.14 7.26
CA CYS A 56 10.99 8.30 6.67
C CYS A 56 12.38 8.56 7.26
N ALA A 57 12.53 8.48 8.58
CA ALA A 57 13.82 8.64 9.24
C ALA A 57 14.84 7.58 8.80
N LYS A 58 14.43 6.29 8.74
CA LYS A 58 15.28 5.19 8.27
C LYS A 58 15.67 5.35 6.80
N ALA A 59 14.73 5.81 5.97
CA ALA A 59 14.94 5.99 4.55
C ALA A 59 15.67 7.30 4.19
N GLY A 60 15.86 8.23 5.12
CA GLY A 60 16.40 9.57 4.85
C GLY A 60 15.48 10.38 3.92
N VAL A 61 14.16 10.22 4.07
CA VAL A 61 13.13 10.89 3.27
C VAL A 61 12.48 11.99 4.09
N GLU A 62 12.27 13.15 3.50
CA GLU A 62 11.42 14.21 4.03
C GLU A 62 10.14 14.32 3.19
N LEU A 63 9.04 14.69 3.82
CA LEU A 63 7.72 14.82 3.19
C LEU A 63 7.23 16.27 3.16
N SER A 64 8.14 17.26 3.19
CA SER A 64 7.79 18.68 3.14
C SER A 64 7.06 19.06 1.85
N MET A 65 7.39 18.37 0.75
CA MET A 65 6.78 18.58 -0.57
C MET A 65 5.57 17.67 -0.85
N LEU A 66 5.16 16.81 0.10
CA LEU A 66 4.03 15.90 -0.09
C LEU A 66 2.74 16.69 -0.35
N GLU A 67 2.08 16.43 -1.45
CA GLU A 67 0.81 17.06 -1.84
C GLU A 67 -0.36 16.08 -1.78
N ASN A 68 -0.11 14.76 -1.99
CA ASN A 68 -1.16 13.79 -2.18
C ASN A 68 -0.88 12.47 -1.46
N ILE A 69 -1.92 11.89 -0.86
CA ILE A 69 -1.89 10.54 -0.27
C ILE A 69 -3.05 9.73 -0.87
N TYR A 70 -2.74 8.54 -1.37
CA TYR A 70 -3.73 7.60 -1.92
C TYR A 70 -3.87 6.43 -0.96
N ILE A 71 -4.98 6.37 -0.24
CA ILE A 71 -5.25 5.35 0.78
C ILE A 71 -5.98 4.17 0.14
N THR A 72 -5.41 2.98 0.29
CA THR A 72 -6.05 1.74 -0.19
C THR A 72 -7.29 1.40 0.63
N HIS A 73 -7.21 1.53 1.95
CA HIS A 73 -8.32 1.33 2.88
C HIS A 73 -7.95 1.85 4.29
N THR A 74 -8.91 1.84 5.21
CA THR A 74 -8.75 2.47 6.52
C THR A 74 -8.37 1.52 7.66
N HIS A 75 -7.74 0.36 7.39
CA HIS A 75 -7.03 -0.35 8.45
C HIS A 75 -5.88 0.51 8.97
N VAL A 76 -5.54 0.36 10.24
CA VAL A 76 -4.56 1.22 10.93
C VAL A 76 -3.17 1.17 10.31
N ASP A 77 -2.81 0.07 9.68
CA ASP A 77 -1.53 -0.12 8.99
C ASP A 77 -1.43 0.63 7.66
N HIS A 78 -2.57 1.06 7.08
CA HIS A 78 -2.64 1.85 5.84
C HIS A 78 -3.10 3.29 6.09
N PHE A 79 -3.96 3.51 7.09
CA PHE A 79 -4.43 4.85 7.47
C PHE A 79 -4.32 5.05 8.99
N CYS A 80 -3.29 5.78 9.40
CA CYS A 80 -3.09 6.15 10.79
C CYS A 80 -3.47 7.62 11.01
N HIS A 81 -4.63 7.86 11.64
CA HIS A 81 -5.17 9.20 11.89
C HIS A 81 -4.21 10.12 12.62
N SER A 82 -3.35 9.60 13.53
CA SER A 82 -2.38 10.42 14.27
C SER A 82 -1.30 11.06 13.39
N ASN A 83 -1.10 10.57 12.15
CA ASN A 83 -0.18 11.22 11.22
C ASN A 83 -0.68 12.62 10.78
N VAL A 84 -1.99 12.89 10.86
CA VAL A 84 -2.55 14.23 10.64
C VAL A 84 -2.02 15.20 11.69
N GLY A 85 -1.98 14.78 12.95
CA GLY A 85 -1.37 15.57 14.03
C GLY A 85 0.13 15.85 13.81
N LEU A 86 0.89 14.88 13.25
CA LEU A 86 2.29 15.11 12.89
C LEU A 86 2.45 16.22 11.84
N MET A 87 1.54 16.30 10.87
CA MET A 87 1.55 17.36 9.85
C MET A 87 1.33 18.74 10.49
N GLU A 88 0.43 18.83 11.47
CA GLU A 88 0.15 20.05 12.21
C GLU A 88 1.28 20.51 13.10
N MET A 89 1.96 19.59 13.75
CA MET A 89 3.12 19.88 14.62
C MET A 89 4.33 20.38 13.84
N SER A 90 4.30 20.32 12.50
CA SER A 90 5.39 20.85 11.67
C SER A 90 5.47 22.38 11.80
N ILE A 91 6.66 22.89 12.03
CA ILE A 91 6.93 24.35 11.98
C ILE A 91 7.02 24.87 10.53
N THR A 92 7.23 23.97 9.57
CA THR A 92 7.17 24.33 8.14
C THR A 92 5.72 24.46 7.73
N ARG A 93 5.28 25.70 7.43
CA ARG A 93 3.91 25.95 6.99
C ARG A 93 3.72 25.50 5.56
N ARG A 94 2.61 24.77 5.32
CA ARG A 94 2.16 24.39 3.99
C ARG A 94 1.31 25.50 3.38
N GLU A 95 1.42 25.72 2.08
CA GLU A 95 0.58 26.67 1.34
C GLU A 95 -0.83 26.08 1.08
N ALA A 96 -0.94 24.75 1.00
CA ALA A 96 -2.19 24.05 0.78
C ALA A 96 -2.24 22.77 1.66
N PRO A 97 -3.46 22.26 1.98
CA PRO A 97 -3.63 20.97 2.63
C PRO A 97 -3.11 19.83 1.74
N VAL A 98 -2.76 18.70 2.36
CA VAL A 98 -2.49 17.46 1.64
C VAL A 98 -3.81 16.83 1.21
N ASP A 99 -3.97 16.56 -0.07
CA ASP A 99 -5.15 15.89 -0.61
C ASP A 99 -5.08 14.37 -0.36
N VAL A 100 -6.07 13.80 0.31
CA VAL A 100 -6.13 12.38 0.69
C VAL A 100 -7.29 11.71 -0.02
N PHE A 101 -6.97 10.74 -0.87
CA PHE A 101 -7.93 10.01 -1.70
C PHE A 101 -8.18 8.62 -1.11
N LEU A 102 -9.44 8.23 -0.98
CA LEU A 102 -9.85 6.94 -0.42
C LEU A 102 -11.24 6.57 -0.95
N SER A 103 -11.62 5.28 -0.84
CA SER A 103 -12.95 4.84 -1.30
C SER A 103 -14.07 5.63 -0.61
N GLU A 104 -15.27 5.66 -1.21
CA GLU A 104 -16.44 6.35 -0.60
C GLU A 104 -16.70 5.86 0.84
N ALA A 105 -16.66 4.55 1.08
CA ALA A 105 -16.81 3.99 2.43
C ALA A 105 -15.61 4.29 3.33
N GLY A 106 -14.40 4.29 2.78
CA GLY A 106 -13.18 4.70 3.48
C GLY A 106 -13.21 6.17 3.89
N TYR A 107 -13.76 7.05 3.05
CA TYR A 107 -13.96 8.46 3.36
C TYR A 107 -14.86 8.66 4.61
N GLU A 108 -16.01 7.99 4.65
CA GLU A 108 -16.90 8.07 5.81
C GLU A 108 -16.24 7.54 7.07
N ARG A 109 -15.51 6.41 6.95
CA ARG A 109 -14.81 5.81 8.09
C ARG A 109 -13.63 6.67 8.54
N ALA A 110 -12.86 7.27 7.64
CA ALA A 110 -11.78 8.19 7.98
C ALA A 110 -12.30 9.40 8.78
N ILE A 111 -13.43 9.98 8.38
CA ILE A 111 -14.09 11.04 9.15
C ILE A 111 -14.42 10.57 10.57
N MET A 112 -15.05 9.40 10.72
CA MET A 112 -15.38 8.86 12.04
C MET A 112 -14.12 8.64 12.90
N LEU A 113 -13.05 8.10 12.32
CA LEU A 113 -11.78 7.87 13.04
C LEU A 113 -11.15 9.20 13.47
N LEU A 114 -11.10 10.18 12.60
CA LEU A 114 -10.56 11.50 12.91
C LEU A 114 -11.40 12.23 13.97
N GLN A 115 -12.72 12.10 13.93
CA GLN A 115 -13.61 12.67 14.96
C GLN A 115 -13.50 11.96 16.31
N ALA A 116 -13.34 10.62 16.31
CA ALA A 116 -13.29 9.83 17.53
C ALA A 116 -11.93 9.94 18.27
N PHE A 117 -10.88 10.09 17.52
CA PHE A 117 -9.49 10.09 18.03
C PHE A 117 -8.78 11.42 17.78
N GLY A 118 -9.44 12.37 17.11
CA GLY A 118 -8.94 13.73 16.95
C GLY A 118 -8.85 14.41 18.31
N ASP A 119 -7.69 14.93 18.60
CA ASP A 119 -7.44 15.83 19.71
C ASP A 119 -7.68 17.28 19.27
N GLU A 120 -7.22 18.24 20.04
CA GLU A 120 -7.30 19.67 19.72
C GLU A 120 -6.68 20.05 18.35
N PHE A 121 -5.86 19.16 17.76
CA PHE A 121 -5.19 19.36 16.49
C PHE A 121 -6.02 18.90 15.28
N THR A 122 -7.09 18.12 15.49
CA THR A 122 -7.92 17.53 14.42
C THR A 122 -9.37 17.97 14.50
N ALA A 123 -9.64 19.24 14.82
CA ALA A 123 -10.98 19.77 14.88
C ALA A 123 -11.66 19.81 13.51
N TYR A 124 -12.82 19.16 13.39
CA TYR A 124 -13.70 19.27 12.24
C TYR A 124 -14.71 20.40 12.42
N ASP A 125 -14.96 21.17 11.36
CA ASP A 125 -16.12 22.05 11.34
C ASP A 125 -17.44 21.26 11.12
N ALA A 126 -18.57 21.94 11.27
CA ALA A 126 -19.89 21.33 11.09
C ALA A 126 -20.18 20.85 9.65
N ALA A 127 -19.34 21.23 8.67
CA ALA A 127 -19.43 20.80 7.27
C ALA A 127 -18.50 19.62 6.96
N GLY A 128 -17.77 19.10 7.98
CA GLY A 128 -16.83 17.98 7.81
C GLY A 128 -15.47 18.37 7.26
N HIS A 129 -15.15 19.67 7.25
CA HIS A 129 -13.80 20.12 6.90
C HIS A 129 -12.91 20.06 8.14
N LEU A 130 -11.65 19.68 7.96
CA LEU A 130 -10.64 19.81 9.00
C LEU A 130 -10.45 21.29 9.32
N GLY A 131 -10.72 21.68 10.55
CA GLY A 131 -10.63 23.08 10.98
C GLY A 131 -9.24 23.71 10.85
N ASN A 132 -8.20 22.87 10.76
CA ASN A 132 -6.81 23.28 10.59
C ASN A 132 -6.30 23.26 9.14
N GLN A 133 -7.07 22.72 8.21
CA GLN A 133 -6.74 22.64 6.79
C GLN A 133 -5.41 21.91 6.48
N VAL A 134 -4.99 20.94 7.29
CA VAL A 134 -3.75 20.19 7.04
C VAL A 134 -3.95 19.12 5.98
N ILE A 135 -5.13 18.50 5.98
CA ILE A 135 -5.53 17.52 4.95
C ILE A 135 -6.89 17.88 4.37
N ARG A 136 -7.15 17.38 3.17
CA ARG A 136 -8.47 17.42 2.51
C ARG A 136 -8.82 16.02 2.02
N LEU A 137 -9.92 15.45 2.51
CA LEU A 137 -10.37 14.13 2.12
C LEU A 137 -11.18 14.18 0.82
N HIS A 138 -10.91 13.23 -0.09
CA HIS A 138 -11.59 13.09 -1.37
C HIS A 138 -12.10 11.65 -1.54
N PRO A 139 -13.43 11.42 -1.58
CA PRO A 139 -13.95 10.12 -1.92
C PRO A 139 -13.72 9.80 -3.39
N VAL A 140 -13.24 8.58 -3.67
CA VAL A 140 -13.09 8.06 -5.02
C VAL A 140 -13.91 6.78 -5.18
N LYS A 141 -14.36 6.52 -6.41
CA LYS A 141 -15.18 5.36 -6.72
C LYS A 141 -14.40 4.36 -7.55
N ALA A 142 -14.43 3.09 -7.13
CA ALA A 142 -13.82 2.00 -7.89
C ALA A 142 -14.37 1.97 -9.32
N GLY A 143 -13.49 1.79 -10.31
CA GLY A 143 -13.80 1.80 -11.73
C GLY A 143 -13.94 3.19 -12.37
N GLN A 144 -13.90 4.28 -11.61
CA GLN A 144 -13.95 5.65 -12.14
C GLN A 144 -12.57 6.30 -12.08
N ALA A 145 -11.90 6.39 -13.22
CA ALA A 145 -10.60 7.05 -13.31
C ALA A 145 -10.72 8.57 -13.10
N PHE A 146 -9.72 9.14 -12.45
CA PHE A 146 -9.57 10.58 -12.25
C PHE A 146 -8.11 10.98 -12.52
N THR A 147 -7.84 12.28 -12.61
CA THR A 147 -6.48 12.82 -12.79
C THR A 147 -6.15 13.72 -11.63
N HIS A 148 -5.03 13.44 -10.93
CA HIS A 148 -4.54 14.25 -9.83
C HIS A 148 -3.04 13.99 -9.62
N GLY A 149 -2.32 14.96 -9.04
CA GLY A 149 -0.88 14.82 -8.70
C GLY A 149 0.02 14.49 -9.90
N GLY A 150 -0.41 14.81 -11.12
CA GLY A 150 0.30 14.50 -12.36
C GLY A 150 0.07 13.08 -12.88
N TYR A 151 -0.80 12.28 -12.24
CA TYR A 151 -1.17 10.93 -12.66
C TYR A 151 -2.62 10.84 -13.12
N ARG A 152 -2.88 9.98 -14.11
CA ARG A 152 -4.19 9.38 -14.31
C ARG A 152 -4.29 8.17 -13.41
N ILE A 153 -5.35 8.07 -12.60
CA ILE A 153 -5.48 7.11 -11.50
C ILE A 153 -6.80 6.36 -11.67
N LEU A 154 -6.74 5.03 -11.67
CA LEU A 154 -7.93 4.17 -11.68
C LEU A 154 -7.98 3.40 -10.37
N PRO A 155 -8.94 3.68 -9.47
CA PRO A 155 -9.21 2.83 -8.32
C PRO A 155 -9.81 1.50 -8.77
N VAL A 156 -9.25 0.37 -8.32
CA VAL A 156 -9.62 -0.99 -8.71
C VAL A 156 -10.21 -1.70 -7.50
N PRO A 157 -11.39 -2.35 -7.61
CA PRO A 157 -12.00 -3.05 -6.49
C PRO A 157 -11.18 -4.29 -6.13
N THR A 158 -11.10 -4.60 -4.82
CA THR A 158 -10.44 -5.79 -4.28
C THR A 158 -11.42 -6.71 -3.59
N THR A 159 -10.93 -7.78 -2.98
CA THR A 159 -11.71 -8.70 -2.14
C THR A 159 -11.44 -8.51 -0.65
N HIS A 160 -10.46 -7.67 -0.29
CA HIS A 160 -10.10 -7.41 1.10
C HIS A 160 -11.12 -6.49 1.78
N ARG A 161 -11.70 -6.95 2.88
CA ARG A 161 -12.68 -6.18 3.67
C ARG A 161 -11.99 -5.49 4.84
N ALA A 162 -12.02 -4.16 4.84
CA ALA A 162 -11.51 -3.35 5.93
C ALA A 162 -12.53 -3.19 7.07
N SER A 163 -13.82 -3.31 6.76
CA SER A 163 -14.91 -3.30 7.74
C SER A 163 -16.18 -3.93 7.14
N ASP A 164 -17.30 -3.88 7.86
CA ASP A 164 -18.58 -4.33 7.33
C ASP A 164 -19.06 -3.52 6.12
N THR A 165 -18.62 -2.28 6.01
CA THR A 165 -19.04 -1.34 4.94
C THR A 165 -17.93 -0.99 3.97
N GLU A 166 -16.65 -1.21 4.33
CA GLU A 166 -15.49 -0.84 3.53
C GLU A 166 -14.79 -2.07 2.94
N THR A 167 -14.66 -2.08 1.62
CA THR A 167 -13.73 -2.96 0.89
C THR A 167 -12.57 -2.12 0.40
N ALA A 168 -11.36 -2.65 0.51
CA ALA A 168 -10.14 -1.99 0.03
C ALA A 168 -10.21 -1.75 -1.48
N ILE A 169 -9.48 -0.76 -1.95
CA ILE A 169 -9.23 -0.50 -3.37
C ILE A 169 -7.73 -0.56 -3.64
N ASN A 170 -7.37 -1.07 -4.77
CA ASN A 170 -6.03 -0.93 -5.33
C ASN A 170 -6.00 0.26 -6.30
N TYR A 171 -4.81 0.63 -6.78
CA TYR A 171 -4.68 1.77 -7.68
C TYR A 171 -3.81 1.42 -8.89
N LEU A 172 -4.32 1.72 -10.09
CA LEU A 172 -3.52 1.81 -11.31
C LEU A 172 -3.16 3.28 -11.54
N PHE A 173 -1.87 3.60 -11.48
CA PHE A 173 -1.32 4.91 -11.78
C PHE A 173 -0.72 4.93 -13.19
N GLU A 174 -1.01 5.99 -13.95
CA GLU A 174 -0.45 6.19 -15.28
C GLU A 174 0.08 7.64 -15.40
N LYS A 175 1.33 7.77 -15.87
CA LYS A 175 2.00 9.05 -16.11
C LYS A 175 3.04 8.91 -17.22
N ASP A 176 2.97 9.76 -18.25
CA ASP A 176 3.93 9.82 -19.35
C ASP A 176 4.17 8.46 -20.05
N GLY A 177 3.13 7.62 -20.11
CA GLY A 177 3.19 6.26 -20.69
C GLY A 177 3.65 5.18 -19.72
N PHE A 178 4.18 5.52 -18.56
CA PHE A 178 4.51 4.58 -17.50
C PHE A 178 3.28 4.21 -16.69
N ARG A 179 3.16 2.93 -16.31
CA ARG A 179 2.02 2.37 -15.56
C ARG A 179 2.48 1.54 -14.38
N LEU A 180 1.94 1.86 -13.19
CA LEU A 180 2.11 1.10 -11.95
C LEU A 180 0.76 0.58 -11.47
N LEU A 181 0.65 -0.72 -11.24
CA LEU A 181 -0.45 -1.30 -10.46
C LEU A 181 0.04 -1.57 -9.04
N TYR A 182 -0.52 -0.85 -8.07
CA TYR A 182 -0.30 -1.09 -6.64
C TYR A 182 -1.45 -1.93 -6.10
N ALA A 183 -1.17 -3.21 -5.82
CA ALA A 183 -2.14 -4.25 -5.50
C ALA A 183 -1.84 -4.89 -4.13
N CYS A 184 -1.81 -4.04 -3.07
CA CYS A 184 -1.71 -4.50 -1.69
C CYS A 184 -3.10 -4.67 -1.08
N ASP A 185 -3.23 -5.66 -0.21
CA ASP A 185 -4.48 -6.08 0.43
C ASP A 185 -5.57 -6.47 -0.58
N THR A 186 -5.34 -7.60 -1.19
CA THR A 186 -6.31 -8.25 -2.08
C THR A 186 -6.16 -9.76 -2.04
N GLY A 187 -7.27 -10.50 -2.17
CA GLY A 187 -7.22 -11.87 -2.65
C GLY A 187 -7.19 -11.88 -4.19
N TYR A 188 -7.69 -12.95 -4.81
CA TYR A 188 -7.81 -12.99 -6.27
C TYR A 188 -8.73 -11.89 -6.78
N TYR A 189 -8.29 -11.18 -7.79
CA TYR A 189 -9.14 -10.23 -8.48
C TYR A 189 -10.37 -10.91 -9.08
N GLN A 190 -11.52 -10.32 -8.84
CA GLN A 190 -12.77 -10.76 -9.45
C GLN A 190 -12.80 -10.39 -10.94
N PRO A 191 -13.64 -11.05 -11.76
CA PRO A 191 -13.72 -10.78 -13.20
C PRO A 191 -13.90 -9.30 -13.54
N GLU A 192 -14.64 -8.54 -12.74
CA GLU A 192 -14.86 -7.11 -12.92
C GLU A 192 -13.53 -6.31 -12.84
N ALA A 193 -12.69 -6.58 -11.84
CA ALA A 193 -11.39 -5.93 -11.70
C ALA A 193 -10.45 -6.29 -12.86
N ILE A 194 -10.46 -7.56 -13.28
CA ILE A 194 -9.68 -8.03 -14.44
C ILE A 194 -10.12 -7.29 -15.71
N GLU A 195 -11.44 -7.12 -15.95
CA GLU A 195 -11.93 -6.39 -17.13
C GLU A 195 -11.56 -4.90 -17.10
N MET A 196 -11.62 -4.26 -15.93
CA MET A 196 -11.18 -2.87 -15.77
C MET A 196 -9.71 -2.66 -16.11
N LEU A 197 -8.87 -3.64 -15.79
CA LEU A 197 -7.43 -3.60 -16.01
C LEU A 197 -6.99 -4.17 -17.36
N ARG A 198 -7.88 -4.86 -18.09
CA ARG A 198 -7.54 -5.59 -19.33
C ARG A 198 -6.79 -4.71 -20.33
N GLY A 199 -5.64 -5.22 -20.79
CA GLY A 199 -4.78 -4.54 -21.76
C GLY A 199 -4.00 -3.34 -21.23
N SER A 200 -3.97 -3.12 -19.91
CA SER A 200 -3.23 -1.99 -19.30
C SER A 200 -1.72 -2.12 -19.47
N GLN A 201 -1.19 -3.34 -19.60
CA GLN A 201 0.23 -3.60 -19.85
C GLN A 201 1.16 -2.81 -18.92
N VAL A 202 0.98 -3.01 -17.61
CA VAL A 202 1.73 -2.26 -16.59
C VAL A 202 3.24 -2.55 -16.65
N ASP A 203 4.04 -1.54 -16.37
CA ASP A 203 5.50 -1.63 -16.31
C ASP A 203 5.96 -2.18 -14.96
N VAL A 204 5.22 -1.82 -13.90
CA VAL A 204 5.47 -2.25 -12.54
C VAL A 204 4.18 -2.77 -11.91
N LEU A 205 4.29 -3.94 -11.29
CA LEU A 205 3.26 -4.52 -10.42
C LEU A 205 3.81 -4.63 -9.01
N VAL A 206 3.15 -4.02 -8.04
CA VAL A 206 3.35 -4.30 -6.62
C VAL A 206 2.18 -5.15 -6.16
N LEU A 207 2.41 -6.41 -5.83
CA LEU A 207 1.38 -7.36 -5.42
C LEU A 207 1.71 -7.94 -4.05
N GLU A 208 0.70 -8.14 -3.21
CA GLU A 208 0.89 -8.73 -1.90
C GLU A 208 1.27 -10.21 -1.95
N ALA A 209 2.06 -10.65 -0.96
CA ALA A 209 2.39 -12.05 -0.69
C ALA A 209 2.29 -12.34 0.82
N THR A 210 1.22 -11.86 1.44
CA THR A 210 1.03 -11.75 2.89
C THR A 210 1.29 -13.07 3.62
N TRP A 211 0.76 -14.19 3.11
CA TRP A 211 0.85 -15.49 3.77
C TRP A 211 2.12 -16.29 3.44
N GLY A 212 3.07 -15.75 2.63
CA GLY A 212 4.28 -16.46 2.24
C GLY A 212 3.96 -17.85 1.70
N ASN A 213 4.63 -18.89 2.19
CA ASN A 213 4.40 -20.28 1.73
C ASN A 213 3.26 -21.02 2.44
N ARG A 214 2.39 -20.33 3.20
CA ARG A 214 1.28 -20.98 3.93
C ARG A 214 0.14 -21.33 2.98
N THR A 215 -0.17 -22.62 2.88
CA THR A 215 -1.28 -23.15 2.07
C THR A 215 -2.55 -23.43 2.89
N ASP A 216 -2.48 -23.31 4.21
CA ASP A 216 -3.58 -23.50 5.16
C ASP A 216 -4.33 -22.19 5.48
N ARG A 217 -4.00 -21.11 4.78
CA ARG A 217 -4.65 -19.80 4.93
C ARG A 217 -5.61 -19.54 3.79
N ASP A 218 -6.72 -18.91 4.15
CA ASP A 218 -7.70 -18.45 3.17
C ASP A 218 -7.10 -17.33 2.30
N THR A 219 -7.17 -17.53 0.99
CA THR A 219 -6.68 -16.58 -0.03
C THR A 219 -7.78 -15.68 -0.56
N SER A 220 -8.95 -15.65 0.07
CA SER A 220 -10.07 -14.79 -0.35
C SER A 220 -9.81 -13.30 -0.14
N SER A 221 -8.94 -12.94 0.81
CA SER A 221 -8.61 -11.53 1.12
C SER A 221 -7.12 -11.21 1.13
N HIS A 222 -6.25 -12.23 1.12
CA HIS A 222 -4.80 -12.09 1.03
C HIS A 222 -4.18 -13.27 0.30
N LEU A 223 -3.08 -13.05 -0.40
CA LEU A 223 -2.39 -14.06 -1.17
C LEU A 223 -1.27 -14.75 -0.36
N ASN A 224 -1.03 -16.01 -0.68
CA ASN A 224 0.23 -16.71 -0.42
C ASN A 224 1.08 -16.76 -1.70
N CYS A 225 2.31 -17.27 -1.63
CA CYS A 225 3.19 -17.33 -2.79
C CYS A 225 2.60 -18.12 -3.97
N PHE A 226 1.84 -19.18 -3.72
CA PHE A 226 1.20 -19.97 -4.79
C PHE A 226 0.07 -19.18 -5.46
N ALA A 227 -0.83 -18.59 -4.66
CA ALA A 227 -1.89 -17.72 -5.15
C ALA A 227 -1.34 -16.46 -5.85
N TYR A 228 -0.16 -15.97 -5.43
CA TYR A 228 0.57 -14.92 -6.10
C TYR A 228 0.90 -15.31 -7.55
N LEU A 229 1.47 -16.51 -7.76
CA LEU A 229 1.79 -16.99 -9.11
C LEU A 229 0.54 -17.20 -9.95
N GLU A 230 -0.52 -17.79 -9.40
CA GLU A 230 -1.80 -17.94 -10.09
C GLU A 230 -2.39 -16.56 -10.48
N MET A 231 -2.26 -15.55 -9.62
CA MET A 231 -2.65 -14.18 -9.96
C MET A 231 -1.81 -13.62 -11.10
N LEU A 232 -0.48 -13.84 -11.12
CA LEU A 232 0.36 -13.41 -12.25
C LEU A 232 -0.11 -14.05 -13.56
N ASP A 233 -0.45 -15.35 -13.57
CA ASP A 233 -0.97 -16.03 -14.75
C ASP A 233 -2.30 -15.41 -15.23
N MET A 234 -3.21 -15.09 -14.30
CA MET A 234 -4.47 -14.40 -14.62
C MET A 234 -4.23 -13.02 -15.23
N LEU A 235 -3.31 -12.24 -14.63
CA LEU A 235 -2.98 -10.90 -15.10
C LEU A 235 -2.29 -10.94 -16.47
N GLN A 236 -1.43 -11.92 -16.73
CA GLN A 236 -0.77 -12.12 -18.03
C GLN A 236 -1.78 -12.55 -19.10
N ALA A 237 -2.67 -13.48 -18.79
CA ALA A 237 -3.73 -13.91 -19.72
C ALA A 237 -4.68 -12.77 -20.13
N ALA A 238 -4.85 -11.76 -19.27
CA ALA A 238 -5.65 -10.57 -19.54
C ALA A 238 -4.83 -9.42 -20.17
N ASN A 239 -3.56 -9.61 -20.50
CA ASN A 239 -2.63 -8.58 -20.98
C ASN A 239 -2.54 -7.36 -20.02
N ILE A 240 -2.64 -7.60 -18.73
CA ILE A 240 -2.46 -6.58 -17.68
C ILE A 240 -0.97 -6.45 -17.37
N ILE A 241 -0.25 -7.58 -17.33
CA ILE A 241 1.20 -7.64 -17.25
C ILE A 241 1.81 -8.27 -18.50
N ARG A 242 3.07 -7.98 -18.74
CA ARG A 242 3.91 -8.52 -19.82
C ARG A 242 5.04 -9.36 -19.24
N SER A 243 5.79 -10.07 -20.08
CA SER A 243 6.97 -10.84 -19.67
C SER A 243 8.11 -9.97 -19.11
N ASP A 244 8.14 -8.69 -19.43
CA ASP A 244 9.11 -7.69 -18.96
C ASP A 244 8.58 -6.79 -17.82
N THR A 245 7.34 -6.99 -17.37
CA THR A 245 6.80 -6.29 -16.20
C THR A 245 7.64 -6.61 -14.96
N LYS A 246 8.09 -5.57 -14.25
CA LYS A 246 8.79 -5.72 -12.97
C LYS A 246 7.77 -6.00 -11.87
N CYS A 247 7.76 -7.20 -11.32
CA CYS A 247 6.84 -7.61 -10.26
C CYS A 247 7.54 -7.53 -8.89
N TYR A 248 6.86 -6.94 -7.90
CA TYR A 248 7.35 -6.82 -6.54
C TYR A 248 6.37 -7.50 -5.58
N ALA A 249 6.87 -8.50 -4.83
CA ALA A 249 6.12 -9.13 -3.74
C ALA A 249 6.27 -8.29 -2.47
N SER A 250 5.17 -7.77 -1.94
CA SER A 250 5.13 -6.86 -0.79
C SER A 250 4.08 -7.28 0.23
N HIS A 251 3.82 -6.46 1.25
CA HIS A 251 2.82 -6.68 2.30
C HIS A 251 2.99 -8.03 3.02
N ILE A 252 4.23 -8.37 3.38
CA ILE A 252 4.61 -9.68 3.91
C ILE A 252 4.47 -9.68 5.42
N ASN A 253 3.80 -10.69 6.00
CA ASN A 253 3.74 -10.89 7.44
C ASN A 253 4.85 -11.84 7.94
N HIS A 254 4.88 -12.12 9.26
CA HIS A 254 5.86 -13.05 9.87
C HIS A 254 5.29 -14.46 10.15
N LYS A 255 4.07 -14.77 9.66
CA LYS A 255 3.32 -15.98 10.00
C LYS A 255 3.52 -17.12 8.99
N HIS A 256 4.70 -17.19 8.39
CA HIS A 256 5.15 -18.20 7.43
C HIS A 256 6.58 -18.65 7.75
N ASP A 257 7.20 -19.48 6.91
CA ASP A 257 8.50 -20.09 7.20
C ASP A 257 9.66 -19.55 6.34
N LEU A 258 9.38 -18.62 5.41
CA LEU A 258 10.38 -18.05 4.50
C LEU A 258 10.97 -16.76 5.07
N THR A 259 12.27 -16.70 5.34
CA THR A 259 12.99 -15.43 5.50
C THR A 259 12.98 -14.67 4.18
N HIS A 260 13.44 -13.42 4.17
CA HIS A 260 13.50 -12.61 2.94
C HIS A 260 14.21 -13.36 1.80
N ASP A 261 15.43 -13.86 2.08
CA ASP A 261 16.26 -14.54 1.08
C ASP A 261 15.62 -15.86 0.61
N LEU A 262 15.02 -16.63 1.53
CA LEU A 262 14.32 -17.87 1.17
C LEU A 262 13.07 -17.61 0.34
N MET A 263 12.37 -16.49 0.56
CA MET A 263 11.23 -16.10 -0.25
C MET A 263 11.67 -15.66 -1.65
N GLN A 264 12.77 -14.90 -1.76
CA GLN A 264 13.33 -14.55 -3.06
C GLN A 264 13.74 -15.80 -3.84
N GLN A 265 14.51 -16.71 -3.20
CA GLN A 265 14.88 -17.98 -3.80
C GLN A 265 13.66 -18.78 -4.26
N TRP A 266 12.60 -18.81 -3.44
CA TRP A 266 11.36 -19.52 -3.79
C TRP A 266 10.74 -18.95 -5.09
N PHE A 267 10.65 -17.62 -5.24
CA PHE A 267 10.15 -17.02 -6.47
C PHE A 267 11.07 -17.31 -7.67
N ASP A 268 12.38 -17.23 -7.50
CA ASP A 268 13.36 -17.51 -8.55
C ASP A 268 13.26 -18.97 -9.07
N GLU A 269 12.85 -19.90 -8.22
CA GLU A 269 12.69 -21.33 -8.56
C GLU A 269 11.31 -21.64 -9.18
N HIS A 270 10.27 -20.80 -8.96
CA HIS A 270 8.88 -21.14 -9.30
C HIS A 270 8.28 -20.30 -10.43
N THR A 271 8.96 -19.26 -10.90
CA THR A 271 8.49 -18.44 -12.04
C THR A 271 9.65 -17.96 -12.90
N THR A 272 9.34 -17.71 -14.17
CA THR A 272 10.28 -17.07 -15.13
C THR A 272 10.06 -15.56 -15.21
N LEU A 273 8.98 -15.03 -14.61
CA LEU A 273 8.77 -13.60 -14.49
C LEU A 273 9.74 -13.01 -13.46
N SER A 274 10.15 -11.77 -13.68
CA SER A 274 11.01 -11.06 -12.73
C SER A 274 10.22 -10.66 -11.50
N VAL A 275 10.30 -11.47 -10.43
CA VAL A 275 9.69 -11.17 -9.13
C VAL A 275 10.77 -10.80 -8.13
N THR A 276 10.69 -9.60 -7.58
CA THR A 276 11.57 -9.14 -6.49
C THR A 276 10.78 -9.08 -5.19
N VAL A 277 11.27 -9.72 -4.15
CA VAL A 277 10.72 -9.56 -2.79
C VAL A 277 11.08 -8.15 -2.31
N ALA A 278 10.10 -7.27 -2.21
CA ALA A 278 10.34 -5.89 -1.81
C ALA A 278 10.85 -5.81 -0.37
N HIS A 279 11.66 -4.80 -0.08
CA HIS A 279 12.14 -4.47 1.26
C HIS A 279 12.09 -2.96 1.49
N ASP A 280 12.10 -2.54 2.74
CA ASP A 280 12.07 -1.14 3.10
C ASP A 280 13.30 -0.40 2.57
N GLY A 281 13.08 0.72 1.92
CA GLY A 281 14.11 1.53 1.29
C GLY A 281 14.44 1.14 -0.16
N LEU A 282 13.89 0.03 -0.70
CA LEU A 282 14.06 -0.34 -2.11
C LEU A 282 13.51 0.77 -3.02
N SER A 283 14.35 1.22 -3.95
CA SER A 283 13.97 2.18 -4.98
C SER A 283 13.71 1.51 -6.31
N ILE A 284 12.67 1.95 -7.00
CA ILE A 284 12.33 1.53 -8.36
C ILE A 284 12.69 2.70 -9.30
N GLU A 285 13.65 2.46 -10.17
CA GLU A 285 13.98 3.39 -11.25
C GLU A 285 12.99 3.19 -12.41
N VAL A 286 12.47 4.32 -12.91
CA VAL A 286 11.47 4.38 -13.99
C VAL A 286 12.06 5.11 -15.17
#